data_7dccbf1b1e76c74c7c2476db789169a6
#
_entry.id   7dccbf1b1e76c74c7c2476db789169a6
#
_cell.length_a   1.000
_cell.length_b   1.000
_cell.length_c   1.000
_cell.angle_alpha   90.00
_cell.angle_beta   90.00
_cell.angle_gamma   90.00
#
_symmetry.space_group_name_H-M   'P 1'
#
loop_
_entity.id
_entity.type
_entity.pdbx_description
1 polymer ?
#
loop_
_entity_poly.entity_id
_entity_poly.type
_entity_poly.pdbx_seq_one_letter_code
_entity_poly.pdbx_strand_id
1 'polypeptide(L)'
;PYPWEPGTVMRYRDQDYYLLGAAIDGFLKSVRGPQADLGEFVQREVLTPIGIHQAPAVRTREPGGRGGLLWCNAGYYPTLDDLAKIAMLYQARGEHGGVQILNRELTEELLAGKDAIVKNADAALGPVAAPLEGSDEDGLYKMGFHFLRYVNAAGTVEFLPSMHGSGDNDVILYPNLVISIVMAKVSEEAIGREKPRSDDRSVTIRAVERLGRF
;
A
#
# COMPACT_ATOMS: atom_id res chain seq x y z
N PRO A 1 -18.91 19.41 -5.34
CA PRO A 1 -19.54 18.53 -4.39
C PRO A 1 -19.49 17.10 -4.91
N TYR A 2 -19.27 16.15 -4.02
CA TYR A 2 -19.35 14.74 -4.37
C TYR A 2 -20.82 14.39 -4.63
N PRO A 3 -21.11 13.61 -5.68
CA PRO A 3 -22.48 13.26 -6.04
C PRO A 3 -23.11 12.18 -5.13
N TRP A 4 -22.34 11.68 -4.16
CA TRP A 4 -22.74 10.61 -3.25
C TRP A 4 -22.69 11.06 -1.79
N GLU A 5 -23.57 10.49 -0.99
CA GLU A 5 -23.51 10.65 0.46
C GLU A 5 -22.22 10.03 1.02
N PRO A 6 -21.60 10.64 2.04
CA PRO A 6 -20.40 10.09 2.68
C PRO A 6 -20.60 8.65 3.16
N GLY A 7 -19.62 7.78 2.90
CA GLY A 7 -19.65 6.38 3.32
C GLY A 7 -20.47 5.43 2.43
N THR A 8 -21.08 5.93 1.35
CA THR A 8 -21.94 5.09 0.48
C THR A 8 -21.21 4.53 -0.73
N VAL A 9 -20.13 5.17 -1.17
CA VAL A 9 -19.39 4.77 -2.38
C VAL A 9 -17.90 4.90 -2.15
N MET A 10 -17.17 3.89 -2.56
CA MET A 10 -15.72 3.96 -2.64
C MET A 10 -15.29 4.34 -4.07
N ARG A 11 -14.51 5.41 -4.16
CA ARG A 11 -13.77 5.76 -5.39
C ARG A 11 -12.31 5.94 -5.04
N TYR A 12 -11.46 5.14 -5.64
CA TYR A 12 -10.02 5.31 -5.53
C TYR A 12 -9.59 6.55 -6.31
N ARG A 13 -8.92 7.47 -5.62
CA ARG A 13 -8.32 8.66 -6.22
C ARG A 13 -7.01 8.98 -5.54
N ASP A 14 -5.97 9.15 -6.31
CA ASP A 14 -4.66 9.55 -5.79
C ASP A 14 -4.72 10.86 -4.99
N GLN A 15 -5.56 11.80 -5.42
CA GLN A 15 -5.73 13.09 -4.76
C GLN A 15 -6.20 12.97 -3.31
N ASP A 16 -6.95 11.93 -2.97
CA ASP A 16 -7.47 11.75 -1.60
C ASP A 16 -6.32 11.48 -0.62
N TYR A 17 -5.29 10.74 -1.03
CA TYR A 17 -4.07 10.55 -0.23
C TYR A 17 -3.24 11.82 -0.11
N TYR A 18 -3.19 12.64 -1.14
CA TYR A 18 -2.56 13.95 -1.06
C TYR A 18 -3.26 14.86 -0.05
N LEU A 19 -4.60 14.93 -0.09
CA LEU A 19 -5.40 15.69 0.86
C LEU A 19 -5.26 15.18 2.28
N LEU A 20 -5.24 13.85 2.47
CA LEU A 20 -5.00 13.24 3.77
C LEU A 20 -3.62 13.61 4.30
N GLY A 21 -2.57 13.52 3.48
CA GLY A 21 -1.22 13.93 3.84
C GLY A 21 -1.15 15.39 4.25
N ALA A 22 -1.81 16.27 3.49
CA ALA A 22 -1.88 17.71 3.83
C ALA A 22 -2.61 17.96 5.17
N ALA A 23 -3.69 17.22 5.42
CA ALA A 23 -4.43 17.32 6.68
C ALA A 23 -3.59 16.83 7.88
N ILE A 24 -2.85 15.73 7.74
CA ILE A 24 -1.96 15.20 8.78
C ILE A 24 -0.81 16.17 9.03
N ASP A 25 -0.21 16.75 7.98
CA ASP A 25 0.85 17.75 8.11
C ASP A 25 0.35 19.01 8.85
N GLY A 26 -0.85 19.48 8.50
CA GLY A 26 -1.52 20.57 9.20
C GLY A 26 -1.79 20.26 10.68
N PHE A 27 -2.23 19.04 10.99
CA PHE A 27 -2.42 18.58 12.35
C PHE A 27 -1.08 18.55 13.12
N LEU A 28 -0.02 17.99 12.53
CA LEU A 28 1.31 17.98 13.14
C LEU A 28 1.79 19.40 13.46
N LYS A 29 1.61 20.34 12.55
CA LYS A 29 1.95 21.76 12.77
C LYS A 29 1.15 22.38 13.91
N SER A 30 -0.11 22.01 14.07
CA SER A 30 -0.95 22.53 15.14
C SER A 30 -0.54 22.04 16.53
N VAL A 31 0.01 20.81 16.63
CA VAL A 31 0.37 20.19 17.93
C VAL A 31 1.86 20.26 18.27
N ARG A 32 2.71 20.38 17.26
CA ARG A 32 4.19 20.38 17.42
C ARG A 32 4.86 21.69 16.98
N GLY A 33 4.07 22.64 16.51
CA GLY A 33 4.54 23.95 16.05
C GLY A 33 4.73 24.05 14.54
N PRO A 34 4.83 25.28 14.00
CA PRO A 34 4.76 25.56 12.56
C PRO A 34 5.92 24.98 11.73
N GLN A 35 6.99 24.55 12.40
CA GLN A 35 8.15 23.92 11.73
C GLN A 35 8.00 22.40 11.60
N ALA A 36 6.96 21.80 12.18
CA ALA A 36 6.72 20.36 12.03
C ALA A 36 6.44 20.00 10.55
N ASP A 37 6.94 18.85 10.14
CA ASP A 37 6.87 18.38 8.78
C ASP A 37 6.53 16.86 8.78
N LEU A 38 5.56 16.46 8.00
CA LEU A 38 5.10 15.06 7.94
C LEU A 38 6.20 14.13 7.42
N GLY A 39 6.96 14.54 6.41
CA GLY A 39 8.02 13.70 5.86
C GLY A 39 9.15 13.47 6.87
N GLU A 40 9.56 14.51 7.59
CA GLU A 40 10.56 14.38 8.67
C GLU A 40 10.03 13.53 9.82
N PHE A 41 8.75 13.67 10.16
CA PHE A 41 8.11 12.85 11.17
C PHE A 41 8.14 11.37 10.79
N VAL A 42 7.68 11.00 9.59
CA VAL A 42 7.69 9.61 9.10
C VAL A 42 9.12 9.08 9.00
N GLN A 43 10.06 9.88 8.50
CA GLN A 43 11.46 9.49 8.42
C GLN A 43 12.02 9.14 9.80
N ARG A 44 11.79 9.98 10.80
CA ARG A 44 12.36 9.80 12.14
C ARG A 44 11.67 8.72 12.95
N GLU A 45 10.33 8.69 12.92
CA GLU A 45 9.55 7.83 13.82
C GLU A 45 9.28 6.43 13.24
N VAL A 46 9.36 6.27 11.91
CA VAL A 46 9.05 5.00 11.25
C VAL A 46 10.24 4.46 10.46
N LEU A 47 10.77 5.25 9.51
CA LEU A 47 11.73 4.72 8.55
C LEU A 47 13.12 4.52 9.14
N THR A 48 13.63 5.50 9.88
CA THR A 48 14.95 5.39 10.54
C THR A 48 15.02 4.23 11.52
N PRO A 49 14.03 3.99 12.40
CA PRO A 49 14.02 2.83 13.30
C PRO A 49 14.11 1.48 12.60
N ILE A 50 13.60 1.35 11.37
CA ILE A 50 13.71 0.10 10.58
C ILE A 50 14.94 0.08 9.65
N GLY A 51 15.86 1.02 9.83
CA GLY A 51 17.11 1.08 9.06
C GLY A 51 16.98 1.68 7.66
N ILE A 52 15.95 2.51 7.41
CA ILE A 52 15.83 3.32 6.19
C ILE A 52 16.24 4.75 6.55
N HIS A 53 17.51 5.08 6.31
CA HIS A 53 18.08 6.36 6.73
C HIS A 53 17.81 7.50 5.75
N GLN A 54 17.47 7.18 4.50
CA GLN A 54 17.10 8.15 3.48
C GLN A 54 15.92 7.62 2.70
N ALA A 55 14.85 8.38 2.65
CA ALA A 55 13.64 8.10 1.89
C ALA A 55 13.37 9.24 0.91
N PRO A 56 13.99 9.21 -0.29
CA PRO A 56 13.74 10.22 -1.30
C PRO A 56 12.26 10.26 -1.65
N ALA A 57 11.64 11.42 -1.49
CA ALA A 57 10.23 11.61 -1.76
C ALA A 57 9.98 12.96 -2.46
N VAL A 58 8.99 12.97 -3.35
CA VAL A 58 8.57 14.19 -4.02
C VAL A 58 7.82 15.10 -3.05
N ARG A 59 8.07 16.40 -3.19
CA ARG A 59 7.37 17.45 -2.46
C ARG A 59 6.80 18.47 -3.44
N THR A 60 5.75 19.15 -3.03
CA THR A 60 5.27 20.32 -3.77
C THR A 60 6.33 21.43 -3.72
N ARG A 61 6.30 22.32 -4.68
CA ARG A 61 7.13 23.53 -4.66
C ARG A 61 6.39 24.66 -3.98
N GLU A 62 7.01 25.26 -2.97
CA GLU A 62 6.54 26.50 -2.41
C GLU A 62 7.25 27.71 -3.04
N PRO A 63 6.57 28.86 -3.14
CA PRO A 63 7.23 30.11 -3.49
C PRO A 63 8.38 30.39 -2.50
N GLY A 64 9.58 30.60 -3.01
CA GLY A 64 10.76 30.86 -2.18
C GLY A 64 11.68 29.67 -1.92
N GLY A 65 11.44 28.51 -2.53
CA GLY A 65 12.39 27.38 -2.60
C GLY A 65 12.50 26.53 -1.34
N ARG A 66 11.63 26.74 -0.34
CA ARG A 66 11.49 25.82 0.79
C ARG A 66 10.74 24.57 0.34
N GLY A 67 11.08 23.41 0.90
CA GLY A 67 10.34 22.18 0.63
C GLY A 67 8.86 22.34 0.97
N GLY A 68 7.98 22.04 0.01
CA GLY A 68 6.54 22.06 0.21
C GLY A 68 6.04 20.80 0.91
N LEU A 69 4.72 20.58 0.84
CA LEU A 69 4.08 19.40 1.39
C LEU A 69 4.62 18.12 0.76
N LEU A 70 4.75 17.07 1.56
CA LEU A 70 5.05 15.73 1.09
C LEU A 70 3.95 15.27 0.12
N TRP A 71 4.33 14.72 -1.00
CA TRP A 71 3.40 14.19 -1.99
C TRP A 71 2.98 12.76 -1.61
N CYS A 72 1.97 12.64 -0.75
CA CYS A 72 1.61 11.38 -0.11
C CYS A 72 0.90 10.36 -1.01
N ASN A 73 0.47 10.76 -2.21
CA ASN A 73 -0.18 9.87 -3.17
C ASN A 73 0.81 9.19 -4.12
N ALA A 74 2.05 9.69 -4.21
CA ALA A 74 3.08 9.14 -5.09
C ALA A 74 4.46 9.71 -4.72
N GLY A 75 5.51 9.28 -5.46
CA GLY A 75 6.80 9.95 -5.42
C GLY A 75 7.73 9.55 -4.29
N TYR A 76 7.47 8.46 -3.61
CA TYR A 76 8.48 7.74 -2.85
C TYR A 76 9.27 6.83 -3.79
N TYR A 77 10.59 6.86 -3.69
CA TYR A 77 11.51 6.08 -4.53
C TYR A 77 12.29 5.09 -3.66
N PRO A 78 11.63 4.00 -3.21
CA PRO A 78 12.27 2.99 -2.37
C PRO A 78 13.23 2.13 -3.17
N THR A 79 14.27 1.64 -2.52
CA THR A 79 15.03 0.49 -3.00
C THR A 79 14.26 -0.81 -2.71
N LEU A 80 14.70 -1.92 -3.28
CA LEU A 80 14.14 -3.24 -2.95
C LEU A 80 14.30 -3.55 -1.45
N ASP A 81 15.43 -3.18 -0.86
CA ASP A 81 15.71 -3.35 0.57
C ASP A 81 14.76 -2.51 1.43
N ASP A 82 14.49 -1.27 1.03
CA ASP A 82 13.52 -0.42 1.74
C ASP A 82 12.12 -1.02 1.73
N LEU A 83 11.66 -1.51 0.57
CA LEU A 83 10.36 -2.19 0.46
C LEU A 83 10.31 -3.45 1.32
N ALA A 84 11.40 -4.24 1.36
CA ALA A 84 11.49 -5.41 2.22
C ALA A 84 11.38 -5.04 3.70
N LYS A 85 12.06 -3.99 4.16
CA LYS A 85 11.99 -3.49 5.54
C LYS A 85 10.59 -3.01 5.90
N ILE A 86 9.93 -2.25 5.02
CA ILE A 86 8.55 -1.81 5.21
C ILE A 86 7.60 -3.01 5.28
N ALA A 87 7.74 -3.96 4.36
CA ALA A 87 6.93 -5.18 4.34
C ALA A 87 7.12 -6.01 5.62
N MET A 88 8.36 -6.19 6.07
CA MET A 88 8.67 -6.88 7.32
C MET A 88 8.07 -6.18 8.54
N LEU A 89 8.05 -4.85 8.58
CA LEU A 89 7.42 -4.10 9.66
C LEU A 89 5.92 -4.41 9.74
N TYR A 90 5.21 -4.41 8.61
CA TYR A 90 3.80 -4.80 8.58
C TYR A 90 3.60 -6.28 8.94
N GLN A 91 4.43 -7.17 8.41
CA GLN A 91 4.39 -8.61 8.70
C GLN A 91 4.58 -8.89 10.20
N ALA A 92 5.43 -8.12 10.87
CA ALA A 92 5.68 -8.16 12.32
C ALA A 92 4.65 -7.35 13.14
N ARG A 93 3.51 -6.97 12.57
CA ARG A 93 2.46 -6.21 13.26
C ARG A 93 2.96 -4.87 13.82
N GLY A 94 3.85 -4.22 13.07
CA GLY A 94 4.41 -2.92 13.44
C GLY A 94 5.57 -2.95 14.43
N GLU A 95 6.10 -4.13 14.75
CA GLU A 95 7.26 -4.30 15.64
C GLU A 95 8.56 -4.42 14.84
N HIS A 96 9.62 -3.82 15.33
CA HIS A 96 10.98 -4.03 14.82
C HIS A 96 11.99 -4.01 15.96
N GLY A 97 12.84 -5.04 16.04
CA GLY A 97 13.88 -5.14 17.06
C GLY A 97 13.37 -5.09 18.51
N GLY A 98 12.17 -5.59 18.78
CA GLY A 98 11.53 -5.54 20.11
C GLY A 98 10.86 -4.19 20.42
N VAL A 99 10.82 -3.26 19.47
CA VAL A 99 10.16 -1.94 19.63
C VAL A 99 8.90 -1.90 18.78
N GLN A 100 7.77 -1.52 19.40
CA GLN A 100 6.52 -1.28 18.68
C GLN A 100 6.56 0.09 18.01
N ILE A 101 6.70 0.12 16.68
CA ILE A 101 6.79 1.34 15.86
C ILE A 101 5.41 1.78 15.35
N LEU A 102 4.63 0.85 14.81
CA LEU A 102 3.23 1.09 14.44
C LEU A 102 2.30 0.52 15.49
N ASN A 103 1.11 1.11 15.64
CA ASN A 103 0.11 0.57 16.55
C ASN A 103 -0.26 -0.85 16.13
N ARG A 104 -0.09 -1.83 17.03
CA ARG A 104 -0.30 -3.25 16.76
C ARG A 104 -1.74 -3.55 16.35
N GLU A 105 -2.71 -3.07 17.11
CA GLU A 105 -4.13 -3.35 16.89
C GLU A 105 -4.59 -2.79 15.54
N LEU A 106 -4.22 -1.54 15.23
CA LEU A 106 -4.55 -0.93 13.94
C LEU A 106 -3.86 -1.64 12.77
N THR A 107 -2.64 -2.12 12.97
CA THR A 107 -1.92 -2.88 11.93
C THR A 107 -2.57 -4.24 11.70
N GLU A 108 -2.96 -4.94 12.74
CA GLU A 108 -3.68 -6.22 12.64
C GLU A 108 -5.05 -6.05 11.99
N GLU A 109 -5.81 -5.03 12.39
CA GLU A 109 -7.09 -4.70 11.76
C GLU A 109 -6.94 -4.38 10.27
N LEU A 110 -5.92 -3.62 9.91
CA LEU A 110 -5.61 -3.30 8.52
C LEU A 110 -5.30 -4.56 7.72
N LEU A 111 -4.39 -5.40 8.21
CA LEU A 111 -3.94 -6.61 7.50
C LEU A 111 -5.01 -7.71 7.44
N ALA A 112 -5.95 -7.74 8.38
CA ALA A 112 -7.08 -8.66 8.34
C ALA A 112 -8.06 -8.37 7.20
N GLY A 113 -7.97 -7.18 6.58
CA GLY A 113 -8.86 -6.78 5.49
C GLY A 113 -10.34 -6.68 5.89
N LYS A 114 -10.63 -6.71 7.20
CA LYS A 114 -11.98 -6.54 7.69
C LYS A 114 -12.54 -5.20 7.20
N ASP A 115 -13.75 -5.22 6.66
CA ASP A 115 -14.40 -4.04 6.07
C ASP A 115 -13.69 -3.48 4.82
N ALA A 116 -12.79 -4.25 4.21
CA ALA A 116 -12.27 -3.92 2.89
C ALA A 116 -13.40 -3.95 1.85
N ILE A 117 -13.41 -2.96 0.97
CA ILE A 117 -14.47 -2.78 -0.03
C ILE A 117 -13.91 -2.93 -1.43
N VAL A 118 -14.78 -3.27 -2.37
CA VAL A 118 -14.40 -3.37 -3.78
C VAL A 118 -13.99 -1.99 -4.29
N LYS A 119 -12.77 -1.90 -4.80
CA LYS A 119 -12.23 -0.68 -5.37
C LYS A 119 -13.09 -0.23 -6.56
N ASN A 120 -13.47 1.05 -6.56
CA ASN A 120 -14.28 1.66 -7.63
C ASN A 120 -15.65 0.99 -7.87
N ALA A 121 -16.21 0.32 -6.87
CA ALA A 121 -17.56 -0.21 -6.97
C ALA A 121 -18.57 0.87 -7.32
N ASP A 122 -19.53 0.56 -8.17
CA ASP A 122 -20.60 1.48 -8.50
C ASP A 122 -21.60 1.56 -7.33
N ALA A 123 -22.03 2.77 -6.98
CA ALA A 123 -23.02 3.00 -5.95
C ALA A 123 -24.32 2.23 -6.16
N ALA A 124 -24.68 2.01 -7.42
CA ALA A 124 -25.89 1.28 -7.79
C ALA A 124 -25.86 -0.22 -7.41
N LEU A 125 -24.68 -0.77 -7.17
CA LEU A 125 -24.50 -2.20 -6.86
C LEU A 125 -24.56 -2.50 -5.36
N GLY A 126 -24.61 -1.47 -4.51
CA GLY A 126 -24.53 -1.63 -3.05
C GLY A 126 -23.16 -2.17 -2.58
N PRO A 127 -23.01 -2.48 -1.28
CA PRO A 127 -21.80 -3.14 -0.80
C PRO A 127 -21.71 -4.52 -1.43
N VAL A 128 -20.78 -4.70 -2.36
CA VAL A 128 -20.53 -5.99 -2.99
C VAL A 128 -19.83 -6.87 -1.96
N ALA A 129 -20.58 -7.79 -1.37
CA ALA A 129 -20.07 -8.72 -0.34
C ALA A 129 -19.15 -9.80 -0.89
N ALA A 130 -19.00 -9.90 -2.23
CA ALA A 130 -18.15 -10.90 -2.86
C ALA A 130 -17.25 -10.23 -3.92
N PRO A 131 -15.96 -10.54 -3.95
CA PRO A 131 -15.10 -10.13 -5.05
C PRO A 131 -15.62 -10.76 -6.34
N LEU A 132 -15.75 -9.94 -7.38
CA LEU A 132 -16.07 -10.42 -8.71
C LEU A 132 -14.98 -11.39 -9.16
N GLU A 133 -15.35 -12.60 -9.56
CA GLU A 133 -14.41 -13.54 -10.13
C GLU A 133 -13.75 -12.95 -11.38
N GLY A 134 -12.42 -12.84 -11.37
CA GLY A 134 -11.63 -12.66 -12.59
C GLY A 134 -11.08 -11.26 -12.87
N SER A 135 -11.24 -10.25 -12.00
CA SER A 135 -10.61 -8.95 -12.22
C SER A 135 -9.51 -8.68 -11.20
N ASP A 136 -8.26 -8.77 -11.63
CA ASP A 136 -7.08 -8.37 -10.83
C ASP A 136 -7.07 -6.86 -10.52
N GLU A 137 -7.85 -6.07 -11.24
CA GLU A 137 -7.95 -4.62 -11.06
C GLU A 137 -8.99 -4.19 -10.02
N ASP A 138 -9.97 -5.05 -9.69
CA ASP A 138 -11.10 -4.74 -8.82
C ASP A 138 -11.01 -5.48 -7.46
N GLY A 139 -9.80 -5.74 -6.98
CA GLY A 139 -9.57 -6.35 -5.67
C GLY A 139 -10.16 -5.51 -4.52
N LEU A 140 -10.35 -6.16 -3.39
CA LEU A 140 -10.74 -5.45 -2.17
C LEU A 140 -9.66 -4.46 -1.78
N TYR A 141 -10.07 -3.32 -1.22
CA TYR A 141 -9.18 -2.23 -0.86
C TYR A 141 -9.52 -1.64 0.50
N LYS A 142 -8.51 -1.37 1.31
CA LYS A 142 -8.64 -0.67 2.58
C LYS A 142 -7.37 0.13 2.88
N MET A 143 -7.50 1.43 3.03
CA MET A 143 -6.47 2.34 3.56
C MET A 143 -5.05 2.13 2.97
N GLY A 144 -4.93 2.03 1.65
CA GLY A 144 -3.65 1.86 0.96
C GLY A 144 -3.29 0.40 0.64
N PHE A 145 -3.95 -0.57 1.24
CA PHE A 145 -3.76 -1.98 0.92
C PHE A 145 -4.79 -2.51 -0.05
N HIS A 146 -4.32 -3.28 -1.01
CA HIS A 146 -5.12 -4.16 -1.83
C HIS A 146 -5.17 -5.54 -1.17
N PHE A 147 -6.26 -6.27 -1.37
CA PHE A 147 -6.40 -7.64 -0.87
C PHE A 147 -6.60 -8.57 -2.05
N LEU A 148 -5.54 -9.28 -2.42
CA LEU A 148 -5.55 -10.20 -3.54
C LEU A 148 -6.26 -11.48 -3.13
N ARG A 149 -7.31 -11.85 -3.87
CA ARG A 149 -7.99 -13.13 -3.69
C ARG A 149 -7.13 -14.27 -4.23
N TYR A 150 -6.94 -15.32 -3.44
CA TYR A 150 -6.34 -16.55 -3.91
C TYR A 150 -7.04 -17.77 -3.31
N VAL A 151 -6.93 -18.90 -3.97
CA VAL A 151 -7.43 -20.18 -3.47
C VAL A 151 -6.24 -21.01 -3.04
N ASN A 152 -6.15 -21.32 -1.74
CA ASN A 152 -5.04 -22.10 -1.20
C ASN A 152 -5.13 -23.58 -1.63
N ALA A 153 -4.12 -24.38 -1.32
CA ALA A 153 -4.06 -25.78 -1.68
C ALA A 153 -5.18 -26.65 -1.09
N ALA A 154 -5.86 -26.19 -0.05
CA ALA A 154 -7.02 -26.85 0.55
C ALA A 154 -8.35 -26.44 -0.11
N GLY A 155 -8.32 -25.59 -1.13
CA GLY A 155 -9.51 -25.05 -1.80
C GLY A 155 -10.19 -23.90 -1.04
N THR A 156 -9.56 -23.38 0.01
CA THR A 156 -10.10 -22.26 0.78
C THR A 156 -9.73 -20.94 0.12
N VAL A 157 -10.70 -20.03 0.03
CA VAL A 157 -10.47 -18.66 -0.45
C VAL A 157 -9.83 -17.85 0.67
N GLU A 158 -8.72 -17.23 0.36
CA GLU A 158 -8.00 -16.30 1.25
C GLU A 158 -7.75 -14.98 0.53
N PHE A 159 -7.46 -13.95 1.32
CA PHE A 159 -7.12 -12.62 0.83
C PHE A 159 -5.75 -12.21 1.34
N LEU A 160 -4.85 -11.90 0.43
CA LEU A 160 -3.48 -11.50 0.74
C LEU A 160 -3.38 -9.97 0.76
N PRO A 161 -2.98 -9.37 1.89
CA PRO A 161 -2.65 -7.95 1.90
C PRO A 161 -1.51 -7.66 0.93
N SER A 162 -1.68 -6.65 0.09
CA SER A 162 -0.65 -6.23 -0.86
C SER A 162 -0.58 -4.71 -0.97
N MET A 163 0.60 -4.21 -1.23
CA MET A 163 0.85 -2.83 -1.58
C MET A 163 1.14 -2.78 -3.08
N HIS A 164 0.38 -1.98 -3.80
CA HIS A 164 0.54 -1.83 -5.25
C HIS A 164 0.89 -0.38 -5.59
N GLY A 165 1.93 -0.20 -6.37
CA GLY A 165 2.41 1.12 -6.80
C GLY A 165 2.47 1.25 -8.31
N SER A 166 2.50 2.50 -8.79
CA SER A 166 2.67 2.81 -10.21
C SER A 166 3.94 2.17 -10.77
N GLY A 167 3.88 1.67 -12.00
CA GLY A 167 4.99 0.96 -12.64
C GLY A 167 5.08 -0.51 -12.25
N ASP A 168 3.96 -1.13 -11.88
CA ASP A 168 3.86 -2.54 -11.50
C ASP A 168 4.78 -2.93 -10.33
N ASN A 169 4.91 -2.04 -9.34
CA ASN A 169 5.57 -2.33 -8.09
C ASN A 169 4.57 -3.04 -7.16
N ASP A 170 4.83 -4.28 -6.81
CA ASP A 170 3.98 -5.07 -5.95
C ASP A 170 4.73 -5.60 -4.75
N VAL A 171 4.11 -5.51 -3.57
CA VAL A 171 4.55 -6.20 -2.36
C VAL A 171 3.39 -7.02 -1.84
N ILE A 172 3.53 -8.32 -1.74
CA ILE A 172 2.49 -9.24 -1.26
C ILE A 172 2.94 -9.86 0.05
N LEU A 173 2.08 -9.80 1.07
CA LEU A 173 2.32 -10.36 2.39
C LEU A 173 1.58 -11.69 2.53
N TYR A 174 2.31 -12.78 2.78
CA TYR A 174 1.75 -14.12 2.95
C TYR A 174 1.63 -14.51 4.42
N PRO A 175 0.64 -15.35 4.80
CA PRO A 175 0.43 -15.76 6.21
C PRO A 175 1.62 -16.49 6.83
N ASN A 176 2.43 -17.16 6.02
CA ASN A 176 3.64 -17.90 6.45
C ASN A 176 4.90 -17.04 6.59
N LEU A 177 4.75 -15.73 6.72
CA LEU A 177 5.82 -14.75 6.82
C LEU A 177 6.68 -14.60 5.55
N VAL A 178 6.27 -15.17 4.43
CA VAL A 178 6.89 -14.91 3.13
C VAL A 178 6.40 -13.56 2.60
N ILE A 179 7.29 -12.85 1.94
CA ILE A 179 7.01 -11.59 1.28
C ILE A 179 7.46 -11.72 -0.17
N SER A 180 6.57 -11.40 -1.10
CA SER A 180 6.92 -11.28 -2.51
C SER A 180 7.02 -9.81 -2.88
N ILE A 181 8.13 -9.41 -3.49
CA ILE A 181 8.35 -8.04 -3.95
C ILE A 181 8.73 -8.08 -5.42
N VAL A 182 7.96 -7.35 -6.22
CA VAL A 182 8.27 -7.09 -7.62
C VAL A 182 8.47 -5.58 -7.76
N MET A 183 9.61 -5.17 -8.28
CA MET A 183 9.88 -3.76 -8.54
C MET A 183 9.98 -3.50 -10.04
N ALA A 184 9.32 -2.44 -10.47
CA ALA A 184 9.44 -1.79 -11.76
C ALA A 184 9.68 -2.79 -12.91
N LYS A 185 8.65 -3.37 -13.44
CA LYS A 185 8.76 -3.89 -14.79
C LYS A 185 9.19 -2.73 -15.68
N VAL A 186 10.42 -2.79 -16.18
CA VAL A 186 10.83 -1.93 -17.30
C VAL A 186 9.74 -2.10 -18.33
N SER A 187 9.03 -1.04 -18.68
CA SER A 187 7.90 -1.16 -19.59
C SER A 187 8.42 -1.83 -20.86
N GLU A 188 7.85 -2.97 -21.21
CA GLU A 188 8.26 -3.68 -22.42
C GLU A 188 8.05 -2.85 -23.68
N GLU A 189 7.19 -1.81 -23.61
CA GLU A 189 7.11 -0.74 -24.61
C GLU A 189 8.46 -0.05 -24.83
N ALA A 190 9.26 0.18 -23.77
CA ALA A 190 10.58 0.78 -23.90
C ALA A 190 11.60 -0.15 -24.58
N ILE A 191 11.35 -1.48 -24.60
CA ILE A 191 12.21 -2.47 -25.26
C ILE A 191 11.52 -3.17 -26.42
N GLY A 192 10.32 -2.72 -26.84
CA GLY A 192 9.61 -3.21 -28.02
C GLY A 192 9.03 -4.62 -27.89
N ARG A 193 8.76 -5.10 -26.68
CA ARG A 193 8.09 -6.39 -26.43
C ARG A 193 6.64 -6.19 -25.99
N GLU A 194 5.78 -7.15 -26.34
CA GLU A 194 4.38 -7.13 -25.90
C GLU A 194 4.27 -7.25 -24.38
N LYS A 195 3.30 -6.50 -23.80
CA LYS A 195 3.02 -6.48 -22.37
C LYS A 195 2.75 -7.91 -21.87
N PRO A 196 3.46 -8.43 -20.84
CA PRO A 196 3.11 -9.72 -20.27
C PRO A 196 1.67 -9.65 -19.75
N ARG A 197 0.90 -10.68 -20.00
CA ARG A 197 -0.46 -10.78 -19.52
C ARG A 197 -0.48 -10.84 -18.00
N SER A 198 -1.57 -10.40 -17.39
CA SER A 198 -1.87 -10.36 -15.96
C SER A 198 -1.62 -11.66 -15.17
N ASP A 199 -1.24 -12.73 -15.83
CA ASP A 199 -1.00 -14.06 -15.28
C ASP A 199 0.28 -14.18 -14.42
N ASP A 200 1.17 -13.18 -14.45
CA ASP A 200 2.44 -13.23 -13.71
C ASP A 200 2.25 -13.22 -12.19
N ARG A 201 1.21 -12.57 -11.68
CA ARG A 201 0.87 -12.60 -10.24
C ARG A 201 0.47 -14.00 -9.79
N SER A 202 -0.31 -14.69 -10.60
CA SER A 202 -0.74 -16.07 -10.34
C SER A 202 0.43 -17.06 -10.32
N VAL A 203 1.48 -16.79 -11.10
CA VAL A 203 2.72 -17.61 -11.14
C VAL A 203 3.51 -17.39 -9.83
N THR A 204 3.65 -16.14 -9.38
CA THR A 204 4.33 -15.81 -8.13
C THR A 204 3.60 -16.42 -6.93
N ILE A 205 2.28 -16.28 -6.86
CA ILE A 205 1.46 -16.88 -5.80
C ILE A 205 1.64 -18.40 -5.76
N ARG A 206 1.54 -19.08 -6.92
CA ARG A 206 1.76 -20.54 -7.00
C ARG A 206 3.16 -20.97 -6.63
N ALA A 207 4.19 -20.17 -6.96
CA ALA A 207 5.56 -20.47 -6.57
C ALA A 207 5.73 -20.40 -5.04
N VAL A 208 5.16 -19.37 -4.41
CA VAL A 208 5.21 -19.21 -2.95
C VAL A 208 4.41 -20.30 -2.24
N GLU A 209 3.25 -20.70 -2.75
CA GLU A 209 2.49 -21.84 -2.21
C GLU A 209 3.31 -23.14 -2.22
N ARG A 210 4.13 -23.36 -3.26
CA ARG A 210 5.03 -24.52 -3.31
C ARG A 210 6.14 -24.44 -2.29
N LEU A 211 6.70 -23.26 -2.05
CA LEU A 211 7.73 -23.03 -1.03
C LEU A 211 7.18 -23.13 0.39
N GLY A 212 5.93 -22.72 0.63
CA GLY A 212 5.29 -22.78 1.95
C GLY A 212 4.84 -24.17 2.40
N ARG A 213 5.13 -25.21 1.64
CA ARG A 213 4.84 -26.62 1.98
C ARG A 213 6.00 -27.37 2.62
N PHE A 214 7.07 -26.66 2.99
CA PHE A 214 8.21 -27.21 3.71
C PHE A 214 8.10 -26.99 5.21
#